data_65f349b8ff5f08a12d0f51afe18651c9
#
_entry.id   65f349b8ff5f08a12d0f51afe18651c9
#
_cell.length_a   1.000
_cell.length_b   1.000
_cell.length_c   1.000
_cell.angle_alpha   90.00
_cell.angle_beta   90.00
_cell.angle_gamma   90.00
#
_symmetry.space_group_name_H-M   'P 1'
#
loop_
_entity.id
_entity.type
_entity.pdbx_description
1 polymer ?
#
loop_
_entity_poly.entity_id
_entity_poly.type
_entity_poly.pdbx_seq_one_letter_code
_entity_poly.pdbx_strand_id
1 'polypeptide(L)'
;MKNQTLAVYIGNLVTKIYTGVYHVNVTIQFYPDDESDVVSKSDALVSKHHSPADLILPFSRKLLLNDGLWFQIENSTDIALNEFKIPQNVYRAMLEVYVSFHENDEFWYLNFPNEYIEANNLTDTPGNGPFREVEVSLDGKVVGAIWPFTVIYTGGVNPLLWRPITGVGSFDLPSYNIEITPYLGKILDGESHKFGFSVTNALNVWYIDANLHLWLDNKSTKVEGELLEHISSPLVVSLISDFKGLNGTFLTSVSRSISSTGWVKSSHGNITTNSVQNFNYNNSMLIGSDGDLQIVNQIIHFNDSVRAQLPSSSVLSTESHKKFDLYLYYNELDDGNGTSLSRENITLGFFEKKSEDVGFGLSKSSLGNVQNGQGYMVVKNNLVVSGLGSTQQVYKYDGSDLCYFRNVSSSNYTILYDEVGNTCSRKRSHFGFGLSRMWPSAAQRVFLAPSLLVNGKVV
;
A
#
# COMPACT_ATOMS: atom_id res chain seq x y z
N MET A 1 13.64 5.15 -28.82
CA MET A 1 12.59 5.47 -27.84
C MET A 1 11.27 4.94 -28.37
N LYS A 2 10.48 4.22 -27.55
CA LYS A 2 9.11 3.87 -27.90
C LYS A 2 8.18 4.94 -27.35
N ASN A 3 7.11 5.26 -28.07
CA ASN A 3 6.09 6.15 -27.57
C ASN A 3 5.44 5.55 -26.30
N GLN A 4 5.34 6.34 -25.27
CA GLN A 4 4.62 5.99 -24.04
C GLN A 4 3.31 6.77 -23.98
N THR A 5 2.29 6.19 -23.40
CA THR A 5 0.99 6.84 -23.21
C THR A 5 0.78 7.08 -21.72
N LEU A 6 0.61 8.34 -21.34
CA LEU A 6 0.10 8.70 -20.01
C LEU A 6 -1.40 8.99 -20.17
N ALA A 7 -2.23 8.23 -19.46
CA ALA A 7 -3.66 8.47 -19.38
C ALA A 7 -4.00 9.05 -18.01
N VAL A 8 -4.71 10.19 -17.99
CA VAL A 8 -5.23 10.81 -16.78
C VAL A 8 -6.74 10.84 -16.90
N TYR A 9 -7.42 10.14 -16.00
CA TYR A 9 -8.87 10.14 -15.92
C TYR A 9 -9.31 10.85 -14.64
N ILE A 10 -10.09 11.91 -14.80
CA ILE A 10 -10.73 12.66 -13.71
C ILE A 10 -12.20 12.81 -14.05
N GLY A 11 -13.06 12.03 -13.36
CA GLY A 11 -14.51 12.14 -13.51
C GLY A 11 -14.97 13.52 -13.05
N ASN A 12 -15.55 14.30 -13.95
CA ASN A 12 -16.10 15.60 -13.62
C ASN A 12 -17.61 15.62 -13.97
N LEU A 13 -18.42 15.30 -12.97
CA LEU A 13 -19.87 15.38 -13.13
C LEU A 13 -20.32 16.84 -13.09
N VAL A 14 -20.75 17.35 -14.24
CA VAL A 14 -21.33 18.71 -14.37
C VAL A 14 -22.84 18.60 -14.56
N THR A 15 -23.60 19.18 -13.64
CA THR A 15 -25.05 19.20 -13.66
C THR A 15 -25.56 20.62 -13.33
N LYS A 16 -26.88 20.80 -13.26
CA LYS A 16 -27.45 22.05 -12.74
C LYS A 16 -27.16 22.31 -11.25
N ILE A 17 -26.82 21.25 -10.51
CA ILE A 17 -26.50 21.30 -9.06
C ILE A 17 -24.99 21.38 -8.87
N TYR A 18 -24.22 20.50 -9.55
CA TYR A 18 -22.77 20.46 -9.51
C TYR A 18 -22.22 21.20 -10.72
N THR A 19 -21.84 22.45 -10.53
CA THR A 19 -21.43 23.37 -11.64
C THR A 19 -19.90 23.52 -11.71
N GLY A 20 -19.17 22.98 -10.75
CA GLY A 20 -17.70 23.05 -10.73
C GLY A 20 -17.07 22.29 -11.89
N VAL A 21 -16.02 22.86 -12.48
CA VAL A 21 -15.20 22.24 -13.53
C VAL A 21 -13.78 22.13 -13.00
N TYR A 22 -13.17 20.93 -13.14
CA TYR A 22 -11.77 20.71 -12.80
C TYR A 22 -10.87 21.27 -13.91
N HIS A 23 -9.86 22.04 -13.52
CA HIS A 23 -8.76 22.45 -14.37
C HIS A 23 -7.51 21.71 -13.93
N VAL A 24 -6.92 20.92 -14.81
CA VAL A 24 -5.78 20.07 -14.48
C VAL A 24 -4.57 20.47 -15.32
N ASN A 25 -3.44 20.72 -14.65
CA ASN A 25 -2.15 20.90 -15.29
C ASN A 25 -1.29 19.66 -14.96
N VAL A 26 -0.79 18.97 -15.98
CA VAL A 26 0.13 17.86 -15.83
C VAL A 26 1.51 18.31 -16.25
N THR A 27 2.50 18.13 -15.38
CA THR A 27 3.90 18.48 -15.66
C THR A 27 4.76 17.25 -15.49
N ILE A 28 5.59 16.95 -16.48
CA ILE A 28 6.60 15.91 -16.42
C ILE A 28 7.98 16.58 -16.34
N GLN A 29 8.74 16.29 -15.29
CA GLN A 29 10.07 16.81 -15.07
C GLN A 29 11.10 15.73 -15.33
N PHE A 30 12.08 16.02 -16.16
CA PHE A 30 13.21 15.14 -16.44
C PHE A 30 14.43 15.66 -15.71
N TYR A 31 15.09 14.81 -14.95
CA TYR A 31 16.34 15.12 -14.27
C TYR A 31 17.46 14.39 -14.99
N PRO A 32 18.62 15.05 -15.27
CA PRO A 32 19.78 14.34 -15.76
C PRO A 32 20.27 13.34 -14.71
N ASP A 33 20.74 12.20 -15.17
CA ASP A 33 21.47 11.26 -14.33
C ASP A 33 22.83 11.91 -13.99
N ASP A 34 23.11 12.07 -12.69
CA ASP A 34 24.41 12.59 -12.25
C ASP A 34 25.47 11.50 -12.46
N GLU A 35 26.14 11.52 -13.61
CA GLU A 35 27.27 10.63 -13.95
C GLU A 35 28.50 10.82 -13.03
N SER A 36 28.40 11.56 -11.92
CA SER A 36 29.53 12.04 -11.14
C SER A 36 30.13 11.03 -10.14
N ASP A 37 29.58 9.84 -9.99
CA ASP A 37 30.26 8.81 -9.19
C ASP A 37 31.18 7.97 -10.07
N VAL A 38 32.47 8.35 -10.03
CA VAL A 38 33.59 7.58 -10.64
C VAL A 38 33.70 6.23 -9.92
N VAL A 39 32.85 5.29 -10.30
CA VAL A 39 32.91 3.90 -9.83
C VAL A 39 34.10 3.22 -10.47
N SER A 40 34.99 2.68 -9.66
CA SER A 40 36.17 1.93 -10.16
C SER A 40 35.73 0.77 -11.05
N LYS A 41 36.50 0.42 -12.07
CA LYS A 41 36.14 -0.63 -13.06
C LYS A 41 35.84 -2.01 -12.46
N SER A 42 36.23 -2.30 -11.22
CA SER A 42 35.95 -3.56 -10.53
C SER A 42 34.49 -3.72 -10.10
N ASP A 43 33.70 -2.62 -10.12
CA ASP A 43 32.42 -2.54 -9.44
C ASP A 43 31.24 -2.25 -10.39
N ALA A 44 31.52 -2.33 -11.70
CA ALA A 44 30.55 -2.02 -12.76
C ALA A 44 29.25 -2.86 -12.69
N LEU A 45 29.30 -4.08 -12.16
CA LEU A 45 28.11 -4.94 -12.02
C LEU A 45 27.22 -4.49 -10.85
N VAL A 46 27.83 -4.10 -9.76
CA VAL A 46 27.12 -3.60 -8.58
C VAL A 46 26.41 -2.29 -8.89
N SER A 47 27.10 -1.35 -9.54
CA SER A 47 26.51 -0.09 -10.00
C SER A 47 25.33 -0.33 -10.95
N LYS A 48 25.44 -1.28 -11.87
CA LYS A 48 24.36 -1.64 -12.81
C LYS A 48 23.17 -2.29 -12.13
N HIS A 49 23.35 -3.04 -11.07
CA HIS A 49 22.23 -3.69 -10.36
C HIS A 49 21.27 -2.67 -9.72
N HIS A 50 21.77 -1.47 -9.39
CA HIS A 50 20.99 -0.38 -8.82
C HIS A 50 20.66 0.74 -9.82
N SER A 51 21.11 0.62 -11.08
CA SER A 51 20.75 1.57 -12.12
C SER A 51 19.23 1.50 -12.43
N PRO A 52 18.66 2.57 -12.97
CA PRO A 52 17.31 2.53 -13.53
C PRO A 52 17.16 1.42 -14.57
N ALA A 53 15.95 0.89 -14.74
CA ALA A 53 15.67 -0.13 -15.74
C ALA A 53 15.90 0.40 -17.16
N ASP A 54 16.49 -0.45 -18.03
CA ASP A 54 16.73 -0.11 -19.42
C ASP A 54 15.43 -0.08 -20.25
N LEU A 55 14.42 -0.84 -19.83
CA LEU A 55 13.12 -0.94 -20.48
C LEU A 55 12.03 -1.12 -19.46
N ILE A 56 10.94 -0.36 -19.59
CA ILE A 56 9.74 -0.51 -18.79
C ILE A 56 8.58 -0.88 -19.71
N LEU A 57 7.88 -1.97 -19.40
CA LEU A 57 6.71 -2.44 -20.13
C LEU A 57 5.47 -2.24 -19.26
N PRO A 58 4.55 -1.33 -19.63
CA PRO A 58 3.31 -1.15 -18.89
C PRO A 58 2.36 -2.32 -19.15
N PHE A 59 1.69 -2.77 -18.09
CA PHE A 59 0.64 -3.78 -18.11
C PHE A 59 -0.67 -3.12 -17.73
N SER A 60 -1.48 -2.85 -18.73
CA SER A 60 -2.78 -2.21 -18.62
C SER A 60 -3.74 -2.79 -19.64
N ARG A 61 -5.03 -2.50 -19.50
CA ARG A 61 -6.02 -2.87 -20.52
C ARG A 61 -5.78 -2.08 -21.82
N LYS A 62 -6.09 -2.71 -22.95
CA LYS A 62 -6.05 -2.06 -24.25
C LYS A 62 -7.45 -1.50 -24.57
N LEU A 63 -7.78 -0.36 -23.98
CA LEU A 63 -9.05 0.34 -24.21
C LEU A 63 -8.83 1.66 -24.94
N LEU A 64 -9.96 2.28 -25.35
CA LEU A 64 -9.96 3.65 -25.83
C LEU A 64 -9.52 4.58 -24.69
N LEU A 65 -8.85 5.68 -25.03
CA LEU A 65 -8.25 6.61 -24.06
C LEU A 65 -9.24 7.26 -23.08
N ASN A 66 -10.54 7.21 -23.37
CA ASN A 66 -11.58 7.76 -22.49
C ASN A 66 -11.99 6.83 -21.35
N ASP A 67 -11.60 5.57 -21.42
CA ASP A 67 -11.84 4.58 -20.37
C ASP A 67 -10.54 4.36 -19.62
N GLY A 68 -10.57 4.20 -18.30
CA GLY A 68 -9.38 3.88 -17.53
C GLY A 68 -8.66 2.65 -18.09
N LEU A 69 -7.32 2.68 -18.11
CA LEU A 69 -6.51 1.58 -18.66
C LEU A 69 -6.21 0.48 -17.65
N TRP A 70 -6.54 0.68 -16.37
CA TRP A 70 -6.35 -0.33 -15.30
C TRP A 70 -7.23 -1.56 -15.52
N PHE A 71 -6.78 -2.69 -15.00
CA PHE A 71 -7.59 -3.89 -14.90
C PHE A 71 -8.66 -3.72 -13.82
N GLN A 72 -9.86 -4.24 -14.06
CA GLN A 72 -10.97 -4.28 -13.10
C GLN A 72 -11.15 -5.69 -12.59
N ILE A 73 -11.20 -5.85 -11.27
CA ILE A 73 -11.56 -7.07 -10.56
C ILE A 73 -12.82 -6.77 -9.77
N GLU A 74 -13.92 -7.43 -10.10
CA GLU A 74 -15.24 -7.16 -9.52
C GLU A 74 -15.65 -8.21 -8.48
N ASN A 75 -14.97 -9.35 -8.48
CA ASN A 75 -15.25 -10.45 -7.55
C ASN A 75 -14.02 -11.37 -7.39
N SER A 76 -14.09 -12.28 -6.42
CA SER A 76 -12.99 -13.19 -6.07
C SER A 76 -12.66 -14.26 -7.12
N THR A 77 -13.46 -14.41 -8.17
CA THR A 77 -13.22 -15.36 -9.27
C THR A 77 -12.63 -14.71 -10.51
N ASP A 78 -12.58 -13.38 -10.53
CA ASP A 78 -12.01 -12.64 -11.65
C ASP A 78 -10.50 -12.77 -11.69
N ILE A 79 -9.96 -12.97 -12.89
CA ILE A 79 -8.53 -12.97 -13.17
C ILE A 79 -8.28 -12.07 -14.39
N ALA A 80 -7.62 -10.95 -14.16
CA ALA A 80 -7.15 -10.10 -15.26
C ALA A 80 -5.85 -10.65 -15.81
N LEU A 81 -5.81 -10.90 -17.12
CA LEU A 81 -4.64 -11.45 -17.81
C LEU A 81 -4.02 -10.43 -18.77
N ASN A 82 -2.71 -10.32 -18.74
CA ASN A 82 -1.96 -9.56 -19.71
C ASN A 82 -0.87 -10.44 -20.35
N GLU A 83 -0.89 -10.51 -21.68
CA GLU A 83 0.10 -11.22 -22.45
C GLU A 83 1.28 -10.30 -22.82
N PHE A 84 2.49 -10.81 -22.63
CA PHE A 84 3.71 -10.05 -22.88
C PHE A 84 4.80 -10.94 -23.49
N LYS A 85 5.75 -10.28 -24.16
CA LYS A 85 6.99 -10.88 -24.66
C LYS A 85 8.14 -9.94 -24.34
N ILE A 86 9.21 -10.47 -23.75
CA ILE A 86 10.39 -9.68 -23.38
C ILE A 86 11.59 -9.95 -24.28
N PRO A 87 12.56 -9.02 -24.35
CA PRO A 87 13.84 -9.26 -24.98
C PRO A 87 14.56 -10.44 -24.32
N GLN A 88 15.18 -11.31 -25.13
CA GLN A 88 15.87 -12.50 -24.62
C GLN A 88 17.19 -12.19 -23.90
N ASN A 89 17.64 -10.94 -23.92
CA ASN A 89 18.86 -10.49 -23.22
C ASN A 89 18.58 -9.82 -21.86
N VAL A 90 17.41 -10.04 -21.29
CA VAL A 90 17.08 -9.57 -19.93
C VAL A 90 17.84 -10.39 -18.88
N TYR A 91 18.53 -9.72 -17.95
CA TYR A 91 19.24 -10.39 -16.84
C TYR A 91 18.66 -10.09 -15.46
N ARG A 92 17.77 -9.09 -15.35
CA ARG A 92 17.00 -8.76 -14.14
C ARG A 92 15.62 -8.26 -14.52
N ALA A 93 14.60 -8.63 -13.74
CA ALA A 93 13.23 -8.18 -13.94
C ALA A 93 12.53 -7.95 -12.61
N MET A 94 11.77 -6.86 -12.50
CA MET A 94 10.95 -6.51 -11.33
C MET A 94 9.58 -6.03 -11.82
N LEU A 95 8.52 -6.52 -11.22
CA LEU A 95 7.15 -6.05 -11.45
C LEU A 95 6.76 -5.06 -10.37
N GLU A 96 6.44 -3.83 -10.75
CA GLU A 96 5.86 -2.82 -9.89
C GLU A 96 4.34 -2.78 -10.12
N VAL A 97 3.57 -2.97 -9.06
CA VAL A 97 2.12 -3.10 -9.12
C VAL A 97 1.45 -1.95 -8.37
N TYR A 98 0.44 -1.38 -8.96
CA TYR A 98 -0.40 -0.30 -8.43
C TYR A 98 -1.79 -0.84 -8.15
N VAL A 99 -2.32 -0.54 -6.97
CA VAL A 99 -3.59 -1.08 -6.49
C VAL A 99 -4.44 0.04 -5.92
N SER A 100 -5.70 0.11 -6.36
CA SER A 100 -6.73 0.91 -5.71
C SER A 100 -8.02 0.12 -5.59
N PHE A 101 -8.86 0.47 -4.61
CA PHE A 101 -10.10 -0.22 -4.30
C PHE A 101 -11.20 0.79 -4.02
N HIS A 102 -12.42 0.45 -4.44
CA HIS A 102 -13.55 1.38 -4.46
C HIS A 102 -14.87 0.64 -4.23
N GLU A 103 -15.99 1.34 -4.23
CA GLU A 103 -17.36 0.81 -4.16
C GLU A 103 -17.54 -0.08 -2.91
N ASN A 104 -17.96 -1.34 -3.08
CA ASN A 104 -18.20 -2.26 -1.97
C ASN A 104 -16.92 -2.72 -1.25
N ASP A 105 -15.75 -2.53 -1.86
CA ASP A 105 -14.46 -2.78 -1.24
C ASP A 105 -13.69 -1.48 -0.88
N GLU A 106 -14.31 -0.29 -0.97
CA GLU A 106 -13.66 0.95 -0.51
C GLU A 106 -13.18 0.83 0.94
N PHE A 107 -13.98 0.18 1.79
CA PHE A 107 -13.67 -0.05 3.20
C PHE A 107 -13.51 -1.55 3.49
N TRP A 108 -12.90 -2.33 2.61
CA TRP A 108 -12.75 -3.78 2.75
C TRP A 108 -12.24 -4.23 4.14
N TYR A 109 -11.42 -3.44 4.78
CA TYR A 109 -10.86 -3.69 6.11
C TYR A 109 -11.89 -3.59 7.25
N LEU A 110 -13.10 -3.12 6.97
CA LEU A 110 -14.26 -3.05 7.86
C LEU A 110 -15.36 -4.04 7.49
N ASN A 111 -15.20 -4.81 6.39
CA ASN A 111 -16.23 -5.71 5.91
C ASN A 111 -16.49 -6.86 6.90
N PHE A 112 -17.75 -7.21 7.06
CA PHE A 112 -18.17 -8.27 7.97
C PHE A 112 -17.98 -9.68 7.39
N PRO A 113 -17.83 -10.71 8.26
CA PRO A 113 -17.98 -12.09 7.85
C PRO A 113 -19.38 -12.37 7.33
N ASN A 114 -19.52 -13.22 6.29
CA ASN A 114 -20.81 -13.53 5.67
C ASN A 114 -21.78 -14.17 6.67
N GLU A 115 -21.31 -15.03 7.57
CA GLU A 115 -22.14 -15.67 8.60
C GLU A 115 -22.83 -14.67 9.53
N TYR A 116 -22.17 -13.56 9.85
CA TYR A 116 -22.76 -12.48 10.67
C TYR A 116 -23.83 -11.72 9.89
N ILE A 117 -23.58 -11.44 8.62
CA ILE A 117 -24.53 -10.76 7.71
C ILE A 117 -25.79 -11.63 7.54
N GLU A 118 -25.62 -12.93 7.27
CA GLU A 118 -26.71 -13.88 7.09
C GLU A 118 -27.54 -14.04 8.35
N ALA A 119 -26.90 -14.22 9.52
CA ALA A 119 -27.57 -14.42 10.80
C ALA A 119 -28.41 -13.21 11.24
N ASN A 120 -28.03 -12.00 10.81
CA ASN A 120 -28.69 -10.75 11.16
C ASN A 120 -29.54 -10.16 10.01
N ASN A 121 -29.65 -10.85 8.87
CA ASN A 121 -30.35 -10.39 7.67
C ASN A 121 -29.93 -8.99 7.22
N LEU A 122 -28.63 -8.70 7.25
CA LEU A 122 -28.06 -7.40 6.84
C LEU A 122 -27.96 -7.37 5.32
N THR A 123 -29.01 -6.93 4.66
CA THR A 123 -28.98 -6.67 3.21
C THR A 123 -28.13 -5.44 2.92
N ASP A 124 -27.51 -5.38 1.75
CA ASP A 124 -26.70 -4.26 1.29
C ASP A 124 -25.41 -3.97 2.12
N THR A 125 -25.03 -4.89 3.03
CA THR A 125 -23.81 -4.78 3.82
C THR A 125 -22.66 -5.56 3.14
N PRO A 126 -21.50 -4.93 2.86
CA PRO A 126 -20.37 -5.62 2.26
C PRO A 126 -19.84 -6.77 3.14
N GLY A 127 -19.62 -7.91 2.51
CA GLY A 127 -19.20 -9.15 3.16
C GLY A 127 -17.76 -9.57 2.84
N ASN A 128 -17.55 -10.89 2.87
CA ASN A 128 -16.29 -11.57 2.63
C ASN A 128 -15.19 -11.29 3.67
N GLY A 129 -15.55 -10.68 4.82
CA GLY A 129 -14.63 -10.36 5.91
C GLY A 129 -13.58 -9.29 5.54
N PRO A 130 -12.71 -8.92 6.49
CA PRO A 130 -11.83 -7.77 6.37
C PRO A 130 -10.45 -8.08 5.76
N PHE A 131 -10.29 -9.16 5.01
CA PHE A 131 -9.01 -9.53 4.40
C PHE A 131 -9.06 -9.54 2.88
N ARG A 132 -8.05 -8.91 2.25
CA ARG A 132 -7.84 -8.92 0.80
C ARG A 132 -6.36 -9.14 0.49
N GLU A 133 -6.10 -9.94 -0.54
CA GLU A 133 -4.79 -10.15 -1.12
C GLU A 133 -4.88 -9.98 -2.63
N VAL A 134 -4.03 -9.14 -3.21
CA VAL A 134 -3.78 -9.15 -4.65
C VAL A 134 -2.76 -10.23 -4.93
N GLU A 135 -3.17 -11.28 -5.65
CA GLU A 135 -2.29 -12.35 -6.08
C GLU A 135 -1.77 -12.06 -7.49
N VAL A 136 -0.47 -12.21 -7.68
CA VAL A 136 0.17 -12.08 -8.99
C VAL A 136 0.66 -13.45 -9.44
N SER A 137 0.21 -13.88 -10.61
CA SER A 137 0.61 -15.14 -11.24
C SER A 137 1.37 -14.90 -12.55
N LEU A 138 2.29 -15.82 -12.86
CA LEU A 138 3.00 -15.91 -14.14
C LEU A 138 2.70 -17.30 -14.72
N ASP A 139 2.06 -17.33 -15.90
CA ASP A 139 1.57 -18.56 -16.57
C ASP A 139 0.77 -19.45 -15.62
N GLY A 140 -0.10 -18.82 -14.80
CA GLY A 140 -0.97 -19.49 -13.84
C GLY A 140 -0.27 -19.95 -12.54
N LYS A 141 1.02 -19.65 -12.35
CA LYS A 141 1.76 -19.93 -11.12
C LYS A 141 1.91 -18.65 -10.30
N VAL A 142 1.55 -18.69 -9.03
CA VAL A 142 1.70 -17.53 -8.12
C VAL A 142 3.17 -17.17 -7.97
N VAL A 143 3.54 -15.95 -8.30
CA VAL A 143 4.92 -15.45 -8.23
C VAL A 143 5.10 -14.36 -7.19
N GLY A 144 4.02 -13.81 -6.67
CA GLY A 144 4.04 -12.82 -5.61
C GLY A 144 2.64 -12.49 -5.12
N ALA A 145 2.58 -11.80 -3.99
CA ALA A 145 1.37 -11.31 -3.38
C ALA A 145 1.54 -9.88 -2.89
N ILE A 146 0.41 -9.17 -2.75
CA ILE A 146 0.37 -7.80 -2.22
C ILE A 146 -0.75 -7.74 -1.18
N TRP A 147 -0.40 -7.32 0.03
CA TRP A 147 -1.36 -6.98 1.07
C TRP A 147 -1.39 -5.46 1.19
N PRO A 148 -2.42 -4.81 0.62
CA PRO A 148 -2.39 -3.38 0.39
C PRO A 148 -2.51 -2.58 1.68
N PHE A 149 -1.87 -1.41 1.69
CA PHE A 149 -2.08 -0.40 2.72
C PHE A 149 -3.55 0.03 2.74
N THR A 150 -4.12 0.15 3.93
CA THR A 150 -5.49 0.60 4.13
C THR A 150 -5.61 2.10 3.93
N VAL A 151 -6.06 2.49 2.75
CA VAL A 151 -6.30 3.90 2.41
C VAL A 151 -7.72 4.28 2.79
N ILE A 152 -7.88 5.46 3.38
CA ILE A 152 -9.18 6.12 3.53
C ILE A 152 -9.19 7.29 2.53
N TYR A 153 -10.01 7.17 1.48
CA TYR A 153 -10.12 8.20 0.46
C TYR A 153 -10.81 9.45 1.01
N THR A 154 -10.61 10.58 0.35
CA THR A 154 -11.21 11.85 0.71
C THR A 154 -12.74 11.74 0.74
N GLY A 155 -13.32 12.00 1.89
CA GLY A 155 -14.75 11.84 2.12
C GLY A 155 -15.12 10.57 2.90
N GLY A 156 -14.24 9.56 2.96
CA GLY A 156 -14.49 8.30 3.65
C GLY A 156 -14.56 8.45 5.17
N VAL A 157 -15.38 7.65 5.82
CA VAL A 157 -15.70 7.60 7.25
C VAL A 157 -16.30 8.92 7.75
N ASN A 158 -15.52 10.00 7.78
CA ASN A 158 -15.98 11.35 8.10
C ASN A 158 -15.28 12.38 7.21
N PRO A 159 -15.98 13.04 6.27
CA PRO A 159 -15.39 13.99 5.32
C PRO A 159 -14.76 15.22 5.98
N LEU A 160 -15.13 15.54 7.23
CA LEU A 160 -14.61 16.71 7.94
C LEU A 160 -13.14 16.50 8.40
N LEU A 161 -12.67 15.25 8.44
CA LEU A 161 -11.28 14.93 8.83
C LEU A 161 -10.28 15.28 7.74
N TRP A 162 -10.66 15.17 6.47
CA TRP A 162 -9.71 15.14 5.34
C TRP A 162 -9.50 16.47 4.65
N ARG A 163 -9.66 17.58 5.40
CA ARG A 163 -9.43 18.94 4.94
C ARG A 163 -8.83 19.81 6.05
N PRO A 164 -7.73 20.51 5.81
CA PRO A 164 -6.88 20.55 4.60
C PRO A 164 -5.85 19.39 4.53
N ILE A 165 -5.75 18.53 5.54
CA ILE A 165 -4.87 17.36 5.56
C ILE A 165 -5.66 16.17 5.03
N THR A 166 -5.21 15.57 3.93
CA THR A 166 -5.85 14.40 3.32
C THR A 166 -5.42 13.11 4.00
N GLY A 167 -6.19 12.03 3.85
CA GLY A 167 -5.82 10.70 4.34
C GLY A 167 -4.48 10.23 3.74
N VAL A 168 -3.67 9.53 4.53
CA VAL A 168 -2.39 8.97 4.07
C VAL A 168 -2.64 8.08 2.86
N GLY A 169 -1.93 8.33 1.77
CA GLY A 169 -2.02 7.56 0.54
C GLY A 169 -3.21 7.91 -0.37
N SER A 170 -4.18 8.76 0.03
CA SER A 170 -5.39 8.98 -0.76
C SER A 170 -5.15 9.67 -2.12
N PHE A 171 -4.03 10.38 -2.28
CA PHE A 171 -3.60 10.99 -3.55
C PHE A 171 -2.23 10.52 -4.01
N ASP A 172 -1.59 9.64 -3.24
CA ASP A 172 -0.28 9.07 -3.53
C ASP A 172 -0.27 7.64 -3.00
N LEU A 173 -0.95 6.75 -3.72
CA LEU A 173 -1.04 5.33 -3.39
C LEU A 173 0.33 4.69 -3.43
N PRO A 174 0.69 3.85 -2.45
CA PRO A 174 1.94 3.10 -2.51
C PRO A 174 1.93 2.11 -3.67
N SER A 175 3.07 1.93 -4.34
CA SER A 175 3.31 0.83 -5.26
C SER A 175 3.99 -0.34 -4.55
N TYR A 176 3.93 -1.52 -5.18
CA TYR A 176 4.43 -2.78 -4.61
C TYR A 176 5.32 -3.50 -5.61
N ASN A 177 6.54 -3.82 -5.19
CA ASN A 177 7.53 -4.45 -6.05
C ASN A 177 7.59 -5.96 -5.80
N ILE A 178 7.63 -6.73 -6.89
CA ILE A 178 7.81 -8.19 -6.89
C ILE A 178 9.02 -8.51 -7.77
N GLU A 179 10.03 -9.15 -7.20
CA GLU A 179 11.23 -9.57 -7.94
C GLU A 179 10.91 -10.76 -8.85
N ILE A 180 11.06 -10.58 -10.15
CA ILE A 180 10.74 -11.58 -11.18
C ILE A 180 12.01 -12.27 -11.72
N THR A 181 13.20 -11.79 -11.39
CA THR A 181 14.47 -12.36 -11.87
C THR A 181 14.59 -13.87 -11.67
N PRO A 182 14.15 -14.51 -10.58
CA PRO A 182 14.21 -15.97 -10.44
C PRO A 182 13.46 -16.74 -11.54
N TYR A 183 12.47 -16.11 -12.17
CA TYR A 183 11.63 -16.74 -13.19
C TYR A 183 12.10 -16.50 -14.62
N LEU A 184 13.17 -15.72 -14.84
CA LEU A 184 13.65 -15.36 -16.16
C LEU A 184 13.94 -16.60 -17.03
N GLY A 185 14.45 -17.68 -16.45
CA GLY A 185 14.65 -18.94 -17.16
C GLY A 185 13.40 -19.56 -17.76
N LYS A 186 12.21 -19.13 -17.32
CA LYS A 186 10.91 -19.60 -17.86
C LYS A 186 10.35 -18.70 -18.96
N ILE A 187 10.79 -17.43 -19.03
CA ILE A 187 10.19 -16.41 -19.91
C ILE A 187 11.17 -15.83 -20.93
N LEU A 188 12.42 -16.34 -21.00
CA LEU A 188 13.44 -15.95 -21.99
C LEU A 188 13.49 -16.88 -23.22
N ASP A 189 12.52 -17.76 -23.40
CA ASP A 189 12.41 -18.70 -24.50
C ASP A 189 12.07 -18.03 -25.85
N GLY A 190 11.59 -16.80 -25.82
CA GLY A 190 11.18 -16.03 -27.00
C GLY A 190 9.71 -16.20 -27.35
N GLU A 191 8.93 -16.85 -26.49
CA GLU A 191 7.47 -16.97 -26.63
C GLU A 191 6.74 -15.88 -25.84
N SER A 192 5.41 -15.87 -25.96
CA SER A 192 4.54 -15.00 -25.16
C SER A 192 4.16 -15.67 -23.85
N HIS A 193 4.20 -14.91 -22.77
CA HIS A 193 3.83 -15.30 -21.40
C HIS A 193 2.70 -14.44 -20.86
N LYS A 194 2.08 -14.86 -19.77
CA LYS A 194 0.93 -14.14 -19.18
C LYS A 194 1.17 -13.83 -17.71
N PHE A 195 1.05 -12.56 -17.36
CA PHE A 195 0.76 -12.20 -15.97
C PHE A 195 -0.74 -12.23 -15.73
N GLY A 196 -1.12 -12.73 -14.55
CA GLY A 196 -2.48 -12.71 -14.05
C GLY A 196 -2.56 -11.97 -12.72
N PHE A 197 -3.64 -11.21 -12.54
CA PHE A 197 -3.97 -10.48 -11.32
C PHE A 197 -5.34 -10.91 -10.85
N SER A 198 -5.47 -11.30 -9.59
CA SER A 198 -6.73 -11.61 -8.92
C SER A 198 -6.73 -11.04 -7.51
N VAL A 199 -7.92 -10.92 -6.89
CA VAL A 199 -8.02 -10.42 -5.52
C VAL A 199 -8.83 -11.39 -4.68
N THR A 200 -8.21 -11.92 -3.64
CA THR A 200 -8.87 -12.85 -2.70
C THR A 200 -10.00 -12.15 -1.96
N ASN A 201 -11.16 -12.80 -1.87
CA ASN A 201 -12.37 -12.29 -1.24
C ASN A 201 -12.90 -10.97 -1.81
N ALA A 202 -12.49 -10.57 -3.03
CA ALA A 202 -12.90 -9.31 -3.62
C ALA A 202 -14.41 -9.16 -3.71
N LEU A 203 -14.85 -7.96 -3.47
CA LEU A 203 -16.08 -7.39 -3.97
C LEU A 203 -15.73 -6.35 -5.03
N ASN A 204 -16.71 -5.77 -5.71
CA ASN A 204 -16.48 -4.70 -6.66
C ASN A 204 -16.05 -3.43 -5.89
N VAL A 205 -15.03 -2.67 -6.31
CA VAL A 205 -14.19 -2.94 -7.46
C VAL A 205 -12.73 -2.69 -7.09
N TRP A 206 -11.83 -3.46 -7.65
CA TRP A 206 -10.38 -3.27 -7.55
C TRP A 206 -9.82 -2.85 -8.88
N TYR A 207 -9.00 -1.81 -8.89
CA TYR A 207 -8.25 -1.36 -10.06
C TYR A 207 -6.78 -1.69 -9.88
N ILE A 208 -6.23 -2.39 -10.86
CA ILE A 208 -4.84 -2.88 -10.83
C ILE A 208 -4.14 -2.46 -12.11
N ASP A 209 -2.96 -1.89 -11.97
CA ASP A 209 -2.01 -1.62 -13.05
C ASP A 209 -0.63 -2.14 -12.65
N ALA A 210 0.24 -2.38 -13.62
CA ALA A 210 1.61 -2.78 -13.34
C ALA A 210 2.59 -2.29 -14.40
N ASN A 211 3.87 -2.20 -14.00
CA ASN A 211 5.01 -1.94 -14.86
C ASN A 211 6.06 -3.04 -14.68
N LEU A 212 6.47 -3.68 -15.76
CA LEU A 212 7.57 -4.61 -15.72
C LEU A 212 8.87 -3.87 -16.07
N HIS A 213 9.74 -3.74 -15.09
CA HIS A 213 11.06 -3.14 -15.19
C HIS A 213 12.07 -4.20 -15.60
N LEU A 214 12.83 -3.95 -16.67
CA LEU A 214 13.76 -4.88 -17.28
C LEU A 214 15.15 -4.27 -17.41
N TRP A 215 16.17 -5.02 -16.99
CA TRP A 215 17.58 -4.68 -17.18
C TRP A 215 18.18 -5.58 -18.24
N LEU A 216 18.81 -4.98 -19.26
CA LEU A 216 19.25 -5.64 -20.47
C LEU A 216 20.77 -5.83 -20.49
N ASP A 217 21.21 -6.99 -20.93
CA ASP A 217 22.61 -7.25 -21.23
C ASP A 217 22.93 -6.80 -22.67
N ASN A 218 23.46 -5.60 -22.80
CA ASN A 218 23.79 -5.01 -24.11
C ASN A 218 24.97 -5.70 -24.83
N LYS A 219 25.65 -6.64 -24.17
CA LYS A 219 26.76 -7.42 -24.74
C LYS A 219 26.33 -8.79 -25.25
N SER A 220 25.12 -9.22 -24.93
CA SER A 220 24.56 -10.51 -25.31
C SER A 220 23.23 -10.31 -26.02
N THR A 221 22.96 -11.11 -27.05
CA THR A 221 21.64 -11.16 -27.70
C THR A 221 20.67 -12.07 -26.98
N LYS A 222 21.20 -13.00 -26.17
CA LYS A 222 20.43 -13.96 -25.39
C LYS A 222 21.13 -14.22 -24.06
N VAL A 223 20.31 -14.34 -23.02
CA VAL A 223 20.69 -14.72 -21.67
C VAL A 223 20.06 -16.08 -21.37
N GLU A 224 20.78 -16.92 -20.64
CA GLU A 224 20.31 -18.23 -20.17
C GLU A 224 19.91 -18.13 -18.70
N GLY A 225 18.95 -18.91 -18.28
CA GLY A 225 18.52 -18.96 -16.86
C GLY A 225 17.69 -20.18 -16.55
N GLU A 226 17.49 -20.42 -15.26
CA GLU A 226 16.67 -21.51 -14.75
C GLU A 226 16.05 -21.15 -13.41
N LEU A 227 14.77 -21.50 -13.24
CA LEU A 227 14.11 -21.48 -11.94
C LEU A 227 14.50 -22.73 -11.17
N LEU A 228 15.26 -22.59 -10.10
CA LEU A 228 15.75 -23.71 -9.28
C LEU A 228 14.70 -24.17 -8.26
N GLU A 229 14.05 -23.22 -7.62
CA GLU A 229 13.08 -23.52 -6.57
C GLU A 229 11.97 -22.46 -6.57
N HIS A 230 10.77 -22.92 -6.29
CA HIS A 230 9.62 -22.05 -6.06
C HIS A 230 8.68 -22.69 -5.04
N ILE A 231 8.43 -21.97 -3.96
CA ILE A 231 7.53 -22.37 -2.89
C ILE A 231 6.52 -21.25 -2.68
N SER A 232 5.25 -21.56 -2.86
CA SER A 232 4.14 -20.66 -2.51
C SER A 232 3.25 -21.41 -1.51
N SER A 233 3.32 -21.03 -0.25
CA SER A 233 2.46 -21.62 0.78
C SER A 233 1.01 -21.28 0.47
N PRO A 234 0.05 -22.20 0.68
CA PRO A 234 -1.36 -21.88 0.60
C PRO A 234 -1.72 -20.73 1.53
N LEU A 235 -2.64 -19.89 1.10
CA LEU A 235 -3.21 -18.86 1.95
C LEU A 235 -4.05 -19.53 3.04
N VAL A 236 -3.71 -19.28 4.30
CA VAL A 236 -4.45 -19.81 5.45
C VAL A 236 -5.10 -18.66 6.18
N VAL A 237 -6.43 -18.60 6.11
CA VAL A 237 -7.25 -17.60 6.81
C VAL A 237 -7.88 -18.26 8.03
N SER A 238 -7.66 -17.72 9.20
CA SER A 238 -8.33 -18.08 10.45
C SER A 238 -9.31 -16.98 10.83
N LEU A 239 -10.58 -17.33 10.99
CA LEU A 239 -11.62 -16.44 11.48
C LEU A 239 -12.20 -17.03 12.77
N ILE A 240 -12.23 -16.23 13.81
CA ILE A 240 -12.92 -16.53 15.06
C ILE A 240 -14.02 -15.48 15.21
N SER A 241 -15.27 -15.96 15.29
CA SER A 241 -16.46 -15.13 15.43
C SER A 241 -17.20 -15.51 16.70
N ASP A 242 -17.55 -14.51 17.51
CA ASP A 242 -18.43 -14.67 18.68
C ASP A 242 -19.44 -13.51 18.66
N PHE A 243 -20.70 -13.82 18.34
CA PHE A 243 -21.72 -12.78 18.24
C PHE A 243 -23.09 -13.26 18.69
N LYS A 244 -23.89 -12.31 19.17
CA LYS A 244 -25.30 -12.51 19.50
C LYS A 244 -26.10 -11.29 19.02
N GLY A 245 -26.99 -11.54 18.04
CA GLY A 245 -27.65 -10.44 17.32
C GLY A 245 -26.61 -9.56 16.66
N LEU A 246 -26.75 -8.26 16.78
CA LEU A 246 -25.84 -7.28 16.18
C LEU A 246 -24.55 -7.04 16.98
N ASN A 247 -24.45 -7.56 18.21
CA ASN A 247 -23.23 -7.40 19.01
C ASN A 247 -22.30 -8.58 18.81
N GLY A 248 -20.98 -8.32 18.62
CA GLY A 248 -20.02 -9.39 18.40
C GLY A 248 -18.58 -8.97 18.37
N THR A 249 -17.72 -9.97 18.38
CA THR A 249 -16.28 -9.83 18.21
C THR A 249 -15.79 -10.78 17.13
N PHE A 250 -14.90 -10.30 16.28
CA PHE A 250 -14.34 -11.06 15.15
C PHE A 250 -12.83 -10.90 15.16
N LEU A 251 -12.13 -12.00 15.04
CA LEU A 251 -10.68 -12.02 14.90
C LEU A 251 -10.30 -12.74 13.60
N THR A 252 -9.74 -12.00 12.66
CA THR A 252 -9.20 -12.53 11.41
C THR A 252 -7.68 -12.52 11.47
N SER A 253 -7.06 -13.69 11.27
CA SER A 253 -5.60 -13.82 11.21
C SER A 253 -5.20 -14.55 9.95
N VAL A 254 -4.20 -14.03 9.24
CA VAL A 254 -3.72 -14.61 7.99
C VAL A 254 -2.20 -14.59 7.96
N SER A 255 -1.60 -15.64 7.39
CA SER A 255 -0.17 -15.70 7.12
C SER A 255 0.09 -16.28 5.74
N ARG A 256 1.14 -15.83 5.08
CA ARG A 256 1.60 -16.35 3.78
C ARG A 256 3.11 -16.21 3.64
N SER A 257 3.72 -17.17 2.95
CA SER A 257 5.12 -17.10 2.53
C SER A 257 5.24 -17.52 1.06
N ILE A 258 6.00 -16.74 0.29
CA ILE A 258 6.34 -17.06 -1.10
C ILE A 258 7.84 -16.90 -1.24
N SER A 259 8.52 -17.92 -1.75
CA SER A 259 9.95 -17.87 -2.02
C SER A 259 10.29 -18.45 -3.38
N SER A 260 11.29 -17.88 -4.03
CA SER A 260 11.75 -18.32 -5.34
C SER A 260 13.25 -18.13 -5.48
N THR A 261 13.91 -19.11 -6.06
CA THR A 261 15.35 -19.07 -6.36
C THR A 261 15.54 -19.43 -7.82
N GLY A 262 16.32 -18.64 -8.53
CA GLY A 262 16.69 -18.90 -9.91
C GLY A 262 18.05 -18.31 -10.23
N TRP A 263 18.66 -18.75 -11.33
CA TRP A 263 19.90 -18.18 -11.81
C TRP A 263 19.74 -17.64 -13.22
N VAL A 264 20.58 -16.66 -13.53
CA VAL A 264 20.69 -16.04 -14.85
C VAL A 264 22.16 -15.92 -15.22
N LYS A 265 22.53 -16.38 -16.42
CA LYS A 265 23.87 -16.27 -16.98
C LYS A 265 23.90 -15.26 -18.12
N SER A 266 24.54 -14.14 -17.86
CA SER A 266 24.70 -13.03 -18.80
C SER A 266 26.19 -12.74 -19.08
N SER A 267 26.50 -11.69 -19.84
CA SER A 267 27.88 -11.20 -19.95
C SER A 267 28.49 -10.74 -18.63
N HIS A 268 27.64 -10.52 -17.62
CA HIS A 268 28.03 -10.17 -16.24
C HIS A 268 28.39 -11.41 -15.40
N GLY A 269 28.26 -12.61 -15.96
CA GLY A 269 28.48 -13.89 -15.29
C GLY A 269 27.18 -14.55 -14.83
N ASN A 270 27.32 -15.55 -13.96
CA ASN A 270 26.19 -16.28 -13.41
C ASN A 270 25.74 -15.62 -12.11
N ILE A 271 24.49 -15.14 -12.06
CA ILE A 271 23.88 -14.49 -10.91
C ILE A 271 22.75 -15.37 -10.41
N THR A 272 22.79 -15.80 -9.16
CA THR A 272 21.70 -16.52 -8.52
C THR A 272 20.91 -15.55 -7.64
N THR A 273 19.62 -15.43 -7.93
CA THR A 273 18.70 -14.54 -7.19
C THR A 273 17.72 -15.35 -6.39
N ASN A 274 17.62 -15.04 -5.10
CA ASN A 274 16.60 -15.53 -4.18
C ASN A 274 15.69 -14.37 -3.77
N SER A 275 14.37 -14.57 -3.88
CA SER A 275 13.34 -13.62 -3.47
C SER A 275 12.43 -14.30 -2.45
N VAL A 276 12.13 -13.62 -1.34
CA VAL A 276 11.26 -14.14 -0.27
C VAL A 276 10.30 -13.04 0.15
N GLN A 277 9.01 -13.36 0.16
CA GLN A 277 7.94 -12.52 0.70
C GLN A 277 7.29 -13.25 1.89
N ASN A 278 7.19 -12.57 3.03
CA ASN A 278 6.50 -13.09 4.22
C ASN A 278 5.49 -12.07 4.72
N PHE A 279 4.28 -12.55 4.96
CA PHE A 279 3.16 -11.72 5.36
C PHE A 279 2.52 -12.23 6.65
N ASN A 280 2.08 -11.30 7.49
CA ASN A 280 1.26 -11.58 8.66
C ASN A 280 0.20 -10.48 8.81
N TYR A 281 -1.06 -10.88 8.96
CA TYR A 281 -2.23 -10.03 9.08
C TYR A 281 -3.02 -10.38 10.32
N ASN A 282 -3.44 -9.37 11.06
CA ASN A 282 -4.40 -9.50 12.13
C ASN A 282 -5.39 -8.33 12.06
N ASN A 283 -6.69 -8.67 12.12
CA ASN A 283 -7.76 -7.71 12.26
C ASN A 283 -8.67 -8.17 13.41
N SER A 284 -8.85 -7.30 14.38
CA SER A 284 -9.78 -7.48 15.49
C SER A 284 -10.89 -6.45 15.37
N MET A 285 -12.13 -6.91 15.24
CA MET A 285 -13.32 -6.09 15.11
C MET A 285 -14.27 -6.36 16.29
N LEU A 286 -14.75 -5.30 16.92
CA LEU A 286 -15.80 -5.34 17.92
C LEU A 286 -16.99 -4.54 17.41
N ILE A 287 -18.17 -5.14 17.47
CA ILE A 287 -19.46 -4.51 17.19
C ILE A 287 -20.24 -4.49 18.48
N GLY A 288 -20.74 -3.34 18.85
CA GLY A 288 -21.49 -3.11 20.10
C GLY A 288 -22.67 -2.17 19.89
N SER A 289 -23.41 -1.89 20.97
CA SER A 289 -24.56 -0.98 20.95
C SER A 289 -25.57 -1.35 19.87
N ASP A 290 -25.84 -2.65 19.71
CA ASP A 290 -26.78 -3.19 18.70
C ASP A 290 -26.43 -2.79 17.25
N GLY A 291 -25.12 -2.68 16.94
CA GLY A 291 -24.59 -2.36 15.62
C GLY A 291 -24.06 -0.93 15.49
N ASP A 292 -24.41 -0.03 16.38
CA ASP A 292 -24.06 1.39 16.30
C ASP A 292 -22.60 1.70 16.66
N LEU A 293 -21.91 0.76 17.30
CA LEU A 293 -20.49 0.87 17.64
C LEU A 293 -19.67 -0.12 16.84
N GLN A 294 -18.63 0.38 16.15
CA GLN A 294 -17.61 -0.44 15.52
C GLN A 294 -16.22 -0.01 16.00
N ILE A 295 -15.44 -0.96 16.49
CA ILE A 295 -14.03 -0.75 16.83
C ILE A 295 -13.19 -1.76 16.06
N VAL A 296 -12.23 -1.27 15.26
CA VAL A 296 -11.33 -2.11 14.47
C VAL A 296 -9.89 -1.79 14.80
N ASN A 297 -9.12 -2.85 15.06
CA ASN A 297 -7.66 -2.80 15.13
C ASN A 297 -7.10 -3.75 14.08
N GLN A 298 -6.35 -3.22 13.13
CA GLN A 298 -5.71 -4.02 12.09
C GLN A 298 -4.23 -3.74 12.01
N ILE A 299 -3.46 -4.80 11.84
CA ILE A 299 -2.02 -4.73 11.64
C ILE A 299 -1.65 -5.65 10.48
N ILE A 300 -0.92 -5.10 9.51
CA ILE A 300 -0.31 -5.86 8.42
C ILE A 300 1.20 -5.77 8.57
N HIS A 301 1.88 -6.89 8.65
CA HIS A 301 3.34 -6.99 8.53
C HIS A 301 3.71 -7.61 7.19
N PHE A 302 4.62 -6.96 6.51
CA PHE A 302 5.16 -7.42 5.24
C PHE A 302 6.68 -7.35 5.27
N ASN A 303 7.33 -8.50 5.10
CA ASN A 303 8.78 -8.61 5.01
C ASN A 303 9.14 -9.13 3.62
N ASP A 304 9.95 -8.37 2.91
CA ASP A 304 10.41 -8.66 1.57
C ASP A 304 11.94 -8.67 1.54
N SER A 305 12.52 -9.69 0.94
CA SER A 305 13.97 -9.89 0.88
C SER A 305 14.36 -10.40 -0.50
N VAL A 306 15.29 -9.70 -1.13
CA VAL A 306 15.91 -10.12 -2.40
C VAL A 306 17.41 -10.22 -2.18
N ARG A 307 18.01 -11.36 -2.54
CA ARG A 307 19.45 -11.62 -2.47
C ARG A 307 19.97 -12.10 -3.81
N ALA A 308 20.95 -11.40 -4.35
CA ALA A 308 21.63 -11.77 -5.59
C ALA A 308 23.09 -12.14 -5.29
N GLN A 309 23.44 -13.41 -5.52
CA GLN A 309 24.80 -13.93 -5.42
C GLN A 309 25.52 -13.70 -6.74
N LEU A 310 26.58 -12.89 -6.72
CA LEU A 310 27.39 -12.57 -7.88
C LEU A 310 28.53 -13.60 -8.12
N PRO A 311 29.10 -13.66 -9.33
CA PRO A 311 30.24 -14.54 -9.63
C PRO A 311 31.47 -14.27 -8.78
N SER A 312 31.66 -13.04 -8.32
CA SER A 312 32.74 -12.61 -7.41
C SER A 312 32.57 -13.09 -5.97
N SER A 313 31.56 -13.93 -5.68
CA SER A 313 31.15 -14.32 -4.32
C SER A 313 30.59 -13.17 -3.47
N SER A 314 30.44 -11.97 -4.04
CA SER A 314 29.73 -10.87 -3.40
C SER A 314 28.23 -11.14 -3.40
N VAL A 315 27.53 -10.68 -2.37
CA VAL A 315 26.08 -10.77 -2.25
C VAL A 315 25.53 -9.35 -2.24
N LEU A 316 24.59 -9.09 -3.13
CA LEU A 316 23.76 -7.90 -3.08
C LEU A 316 22.44 -8.28 -2.38
N SER A 317 21.99 -7.47 -1.46
CA SER A 317 20.73 -7.75 -0.78
C SER A 317 19.91 -6.49 -0.55
N THR A 318 18.61 -6.64 -0.71
CA THR A 318 17.60 -5.64 -0.32
C THR A 318 16.64 -6.33 0.65
N GLU A 319 16.43 -5.74 1.80
CA GLU A 319 15.45 -6.19 2.78
C GLU A 319 14.53 -5.02 3.12
N SER A 320 13.23 -5.24 3.05
CA SER A 320 12.20 -4.27 3.41
C SER A 320 11.25 -4.88 4.43
N HIS A 321 11.04 -4.16 5.53
CA HIS A 321 10.07 -4.51 6.56
C HIS A 321 9.02 -3.41 6.62
N LYS A 322 7.81 -3.73 6.20
CA LYS A 322 6.67 -2.81 6.23
C LYS A 322 5.70 -3.22 7.33
N LYS A 323 5.13 -2.21 7.97
CA LYS A 323 4.05 -2.38 8.93
C LYS A 323 2.99 -1.34 8.65
N PHE A 324 1.75 -1.79 8.47
CA PHE A 324 0.60 -0.93 8.27
C PHE A 324 -0.36 -1.11 9.45
N ASP A 325 -0.66 -0.02 10.14
CA ASP A 325 -1.57 0.01 11.28
C ASP A 325 -2.85 0.75 10.92
N LEU A 326 -3.98 0.20 11.32
CA LEU A 326 -5.27 0.87 11.34
C LEU A 326 -5.90 0.68 12.72
N TYR A 327 -6.28 1.78 13.33
CA TYR A 327 -7.26 1.81 14.40
C TYR A 327 -8.44 2.65 13.95
N LEU A 328 -9.66 2.15 14.13
CA LEU A 328 -10.88 2.87 13.87
C LEU A 328 -11.85 2.64 15.04
N TYR A 329 -12.35 3.74 15.57
CA TYR A 329 -13.52 3.79 16.42
C TYR A 329 -14.59 4.58 15.67
N TYR A 330 -15.74 3.99 15.48
CA TYR A 330 -16.94 4.61 14.92
C TYR A 330 -18.12 4.33 15.85
N ASN A 331 -18.86 5.35 16.18
CA ASN A 331 -20.09 5.21 16.96
C ASN A 331 -21.14 6.15 16.41
N GLU A 332 -22.29 5.63 16.07
CA GLU A 332 -23.44 6.37 15.56
C GLU A 332 -24.60 6.30 16.56
N LEU A 333 -25.26 7.42 16.75
CA LEU A 333 -26.47 7.57 17.59
C LEU A 333 -27.56 8.15 16.71
N ASP A 334 -28.60 7.38 16.42
CA ASP A 334 -29.80 7.83 15.69
C ASP A 334 -30.84 8.33 16.70
N ASP A 335 -31.37 9.54 16.46
CA ASP A 335 -32.44 10.12 17.27
C ASP A 335 -33.86 9.70 16.86
N GLY A 336 -33.97 8.84 15.82
CA GLY A 336 -35.24 8.34 15.28
C GLY A 336 -36.03 9.35 14.43
N ASN A 337 -35.51 10.60 14.26
CA ASN A 337 -36.19 11.67 13.51
C ASN A 337 -35.41 12.02 12.22
N GLY A 338 -34.63 11.07 11.69
CA GLY A 338 -33.77 11.26 10.53
C GLY A 338 -32.56 12.15 10.81
N THR A 339 -32.16 12.25 12.08
CA THR A 339 -30.94 12.91 12.51
C THR A 339 -30.06 11.89 13.22
N SER A 340 -28.83 11.71 12.76
CA SER A 340 -27.82 10.90 13.44
C SER A 340 -26.62 11.73 13.86
N LEU A 341 -25.97 11.32 14.94
CA LEU A 341 -24.69 11.85 15.42
C LEU A 341 -23.67 10.73 15.35
N SER A 342 -22.66 10.89 14.50
CA SER A 342 -21.51 9.98 14.49
C SER A 342 -20.30 10.60 15.19
N ARG A 343 -19.47 9.73 15.79
CA ARG A 343 -18.18 10.08 16.39
C ARG A 343 -17.13 9.11 15.94
N GLU A 344 -16.01 9.64 15.49
CA GLU A 344 -14.94 8.85 14.90
C GLU A 344 -13.58 9.20 15.51
N ASN A 345 -12.79 8.16 15.71
CA ASN A 345 -11.36 8.28 16.01
C ASN A 345 -10.59 7.27 15.14
N ILE A 346 -9.65 7.78 14.35
CA ILE A 346 -8.93 7.00 13.36
C ILE A 346 -7.43 7.20 13.55
N THR A 347 -6.67 6.12 13.51
CA THR A 347 -5.22 6.16 13.40
C THR A 347 -4.78 5.33 12.20
N LEU A 348 -4.04 5.93 11.28
CA LEU A 348 -3.37 5.27 10.18
C LEU A 348 -1.86 5.34 10.39
N GLY A 349 -1.18 4.21 10.22
CA GLY A 349 0.27 4.12 10.31
C GLY A 349 0.87 3.41 9.12
N PHE A 350 1.79 4.07 8.42
CA PHE A 350 2.64 3.50 7.39
C PHE A 350 4.09 3.53 7.86
N PHE A 351 4.68 2.36 8.07
CA PHE A 351 6.07 2.23 8.49
C PHE A 351 6.84 1.36 7.51
N GLU A 352 8.03 1.78 7.15
CA GLU A 352 8.97 0.99 6.37
C GLU A 352 10.39 1.11 6.95
N LYS A 353 11.08 -0.02 7.03
CA LYS A 353 12.53 -0.08 7.26
C LYS A 353 13.13 -0.81 6.09
N LYS A 354 14.07 -0.16 5.43
CA LYS A 354 14.77 -0.72 4.28
C LYS A 354 16.26 -0.81 4.58
N SER A 355 16.88 -1.92 4.21
CA SER A 355 18.33 -2.08 4.21
C SER A 355 18.77 -2.61 2.85
N GLU A 356 19.82 -2.01 2.29
CA GLU A 356 20.40 -2.37 1.02
C GLU A 356 21.91 -2.54 1.18
N ASP A 357 22.38 -3.75 0.93
CA ASP A 357 23.82 -4.03 0.81
C ASP A 357 24.17 -4.10 -0.67
N VAL A 358 24.94 -3.12 -1.09
CA VAL A 358 25.36 -2.95 -2.49
C VAL A 358 26.78 -3.46 -2.73
N GLY A 359 27.35 -4.25 -1.80
CA GLY A 359 28.71 -4.77 -1.90
C GLY A 359 29.80 -3.79 -1.48
N PHE A 360 29.48 -2.49 -1.31
CA PHE A 360 30.41 -1.43 -0.84
C PHE A 360 30.01 -0.83 0.49
N GLY A 361 28.89 -1.22 1.02
CA GLY A 361 28.38 -0.74 2.27
C GLY A 361 26.89 -0.95 2.42
N LEU A 362 26.47 -1.01 3.67
CA LEU A 362 25.09 -1.19 4.05
C LEU A 362 24.41 0.18 4.18
N SER A 363 23.46 0.46 3.28
CA SER A 363 22.55 1.59 3.39
C SER A 363 21.31 1.20 4.19
N LYS A 364 20.84 2.09 5.04
CA LYS A 364 19.61 1.89 5.82
C LYS A 364 18.74 3.12 5.78
N SER A 365 17.45 2.89 5.61
CA SER A 365 16.45 3.93 5.74
C SER A 365 15.27 3.48 6.60
N SER A 366 14.58 4.44 7.19
CA SER A 366 13.32 4.20 7.88
C SER A 366 12.34 5.33 7.61
N LEU A 367 11.10 4.95 7.31
CA LEU A 367 9.96 5.82 7.13
C LEU A 367 8.92 5.53 8.19
N GLY A 368 8.38 6.56 8.80
CA GLY A 368 7.18 6.50 9.63
C GLY A 368 6.24 7.64 9.24
N ASN A 369 5.04 7.30 8.82
CA ASN A 369 3.97 8.23 8.50
C ASN A 369 2.74 7.85 9.31
N VAL A 370 2.43 8.64 10.33
CA VAL A 370 1.32 8.37 11.26
C VAL A 370 0.34 9.53 11.20
N GLN A 371 -0.93 9.20 11.01
CA GLN A 371 -2.01 10.15 10.96
C GLN A 371 -3.09 9.78 11.99
N ASN A 372 -3.53 10.76 12.77
CA ASN A 372 -4.62 10.64 13.74
C ASN A 372 -5.72 11.60 13.34
N GLY A 373 -6.92 11.09 13.15
CA GLY A 373 -8.14 11.87 12.91
C GLY A 373 -9.14 11.67 14.02
N GLN A 374 -9.76 12.75 14.48
CA GLN A 374 -10.84 12.72 15.46
C GLN A 374 -11.92 13.69 15.05
N GLY A 375 -13.18 13.24 15.08
CA GLY A 375 -14.27 14.08 14.69
C GLY A 375 -15.62 13.61 15.18
N TYR A 376 -16.60 14.45 14.89
CA TYR A 376 -18.01 14.10 14.97
C TYR A 376 -18.75 14.82 13.85
N MET A 377 -19.86 14.26 13.41
CA MET A 377 -20.78 14.94 12.51
C MET A 377 -22.23 14.64 12.85
N VAL A 378 -23.07 15.64 12.65
CA VAL A 378 -24.52 15.52 12.74
C VAL A 378 -25.07 15.51 11.32
N VAL A 379 -25.74 14.42 10.98
CA VAL A 379 -26.36 14.22 9.66
C VAL A 379 -27.86 14.32 9.82
N LYS A 380 -28.52 15.11 8.97
CA LYS A 380 -29.97 15.22 8.89
C LYS A 380 -30.42 15.09 7.45
N ASN A 381 -31.31 14.13 7.19
CA ASN A 381 -31.79 13.86 5.82
C ASN A 381 -30.62 13.69 4.81
N ASN A 382 -29.62 12.91 5.16
CA ASN A 382 -28.39 12.64 4.37
C ASN A 382 -27.51 13.89 4.10
N LEU A 383 -27.68 14.97 4.88
CA LEU A 383 -26.83 16.15 4.78
C LEU A 383 -26.11 16.41 6.11
N VAL A 384 -24.82 16.65 6.07
CA VAL A 384 -24.04 17.10 7.23
C VAL A 384 -24.49 18.51 7.57
N VAL A 385 -25.16 18.67 8.73
CA VAL A 385 -25.68 19.96 9.20
C VAL A 385 -24.80 20.62 10.25
N SER A 386 -23.96 19.83 10.93
CA SER A 386 -22.98 20.28 11.92
C SER A 386 -21.88 19.25 12.09
N GLY A 387 -20.74 19.66 12.57
CA GLY A 387 -19.65 18.74 12.87
C GLY A 387 -18.32 19.45 13.05
N LEU A 388 -17.33 18.68 13.49
CA LEU A 388 -15.94 19.12 13.64
C LEU A 388 -15.01 17.95 13.31
N GLY A 389 -14.01 18.21 12.50
CA GLY A 389 -12.91 17.30 12.24
C GLY A 389 -11.57 17.93 12.62
N SER A 390 -10.71 17.13 13.22
CA SER A 390 -9.33 17.49 13.57
C SER A 390 -8.41 16.37 13.11
N THR A 391 -7.29 16.73 12.48
CA THR A 391 -6.33 15.75 11.97
C THR A 391 -4.92 16.19 12.29
N GLN A 392 -4.07 15.26 12.72
CA GLN A 392 -2.64 15.44 12.90
C GLN A 392 -1.90 14.38 12.11
N GLN A 393 -0.83 14.78 11.41
CA GLN A 393 0.05 13.87 10.70
C GLN A 393 1.51 14.13 11.07
N VAL A 394 2.21 13.05 11.40
CA VAL A 394 3.66 13.07 11.65
C VAL A 394 4.33 12.19 10.60
N TYR A 395 5.13 12.83 9.75
CA TYR A 395 5.96 12.17 8.75
C TYR A 395 7.42 12.26 9.18
N LYS A 396 8.10 11.12 9.24
CA LYS A 396 9.52 11.04 9.58
C LYS A 396 10.22 10.08 8.64
N TYR A 397 11.25 10.58 7.97
CA TYR A 397 12.17 9.80 7.15
C TYR A 397 13.58 9.96 7.68
N ASP A 398 14.27 8.84 7.92
CA ASP A 398 15.70 8.78 8.29
C ASP A 398 16.41 7.87 7.27
N GLY A 399 17.27 8.41 6.44
CA GLY A 399 18.14 7.70 5.49
C GLY A 399 19.62 8.01 5.74
N SER A 400 20.50 7.41 4.93
CA SER A 400 21.94 7.66 4.99
C SER A 400 22.29 9.12 4.63
N ASP A 401 21.63 9.66 3.62
CA ASP A 401 21.97 10.94 3.01
C ASP A 401 20.92 12.02 3.26
N LEU A 402 19.67 11.63 3.52
CA LEU A 402 18.54 12.52 3.71
C LEU A 402 17.78 12.17 4.98
N CYS A 403 17.43 13.17 5.76
CA CYS A 403 16.42 13.05 6.82
C CYS A 403 15.37 14.14 6.64
N TYR A 404 14.12 13.78 6.86
CA TYR A 404 13.01 14.70 6.76
C TYR A 404 12.01 14.45 7.90
N PHE A 405 11.52 15.52 8.46
CA PHE A 405 10.47 15.49 9.49
C PHE A 405 9.44 16.56 9.19
N ARG A 406 8.17 16.19 9.28
CA ARG A 406 7.04 17.12 9.24
C ARG A 406 6.00 16.70 10.28
N ASN A 407 5.52 17.67 11.04
CA ASN A 407 4.41 17.52 11.96
C ASN A 407 3.39 18.61 11.65
N VAL A 408 2.23 18.21 11.14
CA VAL A 408 1.17 19.11 10.72
C VAL A 408 -0.13 18.75 11.42
N SER A 409 -0.88 19.75 11.84
CA SER A 409 -2.19 19.56 12.48
C SER A 409 -3.21 20.55 11.94
N SER A 410 -4.45 20.10 11.84
CA SER A 410 -5.59 20.91 11.45
C SER A 410 -6.79 20.65 12.33
N SER A 411 -7.63 21.65 12.45
CA SER A 411 -8.97 21.55 13.06
C SER A 411 -9.91 22.51 12.38
N ASN A 412 -11.14 22.10 12.17
CA ASN A 412 -12.19 22.92 11.53
C ASN A 412 -11.68 23.60 10.24
N TYR A 413 -11.13 22.80 9.32
CA TYR A 413 -10.58 23.24 8.00
C TYR A 413 -9.40 24.21 8.07
N THR A 414 -8.81 24.43 9.24
CA THR A 414 -7.70 25.39 9.43
C THR A 414 -6.46 24.65 9.90
N ILE A 415 -5.31 24.93 9.28
CA ILE A 415 -4.00 24.47 9.77
C ILE A 415 -3.72 25.20 11.10
N LEU A 416 -3.48 24.42 12.15
CA LEU A 416 -3.11 24.92 13.48
C LEU A 416 -1.60 25.16 13.55
N TYR A 417 -0.83 24.22 13.02
CA TYR A 417 0.64 24.34 12.88
C TYR A 417 1.13 23.41 11.76
N ASP A 418 2.28 23.73 11.23
CA ASP A 418 3.01 22.95 10.23
C ASP A 418 4.50 23.11 10.49
N GLU A 419 5.11 22.13 11.14
CA GLU A 419 6.49 22.15 11.56
C GLU A 419 7.31 21.22 10.66
N VAL A 420 8.31 21.78 9.99
CA VAL A 420 9.25 21.05 9.13
C VAL A 420 10.63 21.08 9.78
N GLY A 421 11.32 19.96 9.78
CA GLY A 421 12.65 19.84 10.37
C GLY A 421 13.52 18.80 9.70
N ASN A 422 14.84 18.91 9.97
CA ASN A 422 15.83 17.92 9.62
C ASN A 422 16.36 17.26 10.91
N THR A 423 16.04 15.97 11.10
CA THR A 423 16.43 15.24 12.32
C THR A 423 17.87 14.72 12.28
N CYS A 424 18.55 14.73 11.12
CA CYS A 424 19.93 14.27 10.96
C CYS A 424 20.95 15.07 11.74
N SER A 425 20.73 16.37 11.93
CA SER A 425 21.67 17.26 12.61
C SER A 425 21.94 16.91 14.08
N ARG A 426 21.04 16.16 14.71
CA ARG A 426 21.17 15.71 16.11
C ARG A 426 21.97 14.42 16.28
N LYS A 427 22.17 13.62 15.24
CA LYS A 427 22.89 12.33 15.32
C LYS A 427 24.41 12.45 15.25
N ARG A 428 24.97 13.59 14.79
CA ARG A 428 26.42 13.77 14.64
C ARG A 428 27.14 14.17 15.94
N SER A 429 26.46 14.46 17.04
CA SER A 429 27.07 15.03 18.25
C SER A 429 27.09 14.12 19.49
N HIS A 430 26.62 12.85 19.47
CA HIS A 430 26.73 11.99 20.66
C HIS A 430 27.01 10.53 20.29
N PHE A 431 28.28 10.14 20.36
CA PHE A 431 28.67 8.83 20.85
C PHE A 431 28.36 8.83 22.36
N GLY A 432 27.19 8.34 22.70
CA GLY A 432 26.76 8.17 24.07
C GLY A 432 25.72 7.05 24.09
N PHE A 433 26.08 5.92 24.70
CA PHE A 433 25.15 4.85 25.05
C PHE A 433 23.93 5.45 25.76
N GLY A 434 22.78 5.43 25.10
CA GLY A 434 21.52 5.91 25.63
C GLY A 434 20.41 4.97 25.22
N LEU A 435 19.90 4.24 26.20
CA LEU A 435 18.77 3.35 26.17
C LEU A 435 17.63 3.85 25.28
N SER A 436 17.18 2.99 24.38
CA SER A 436 15.99 3.16 23.57
C SER A 436 14.79 3.53 24.45
N ARG A 437 14.37 4.78 24.37
CA ARG A 437 13.02 5.11 24.84
C ARG A 437 12.05 4.52 23.84
N MET A 438 11.38 3.47 24.25
CA MET A 438 10.17 2.97 23.61
C MET A 438 9.21 4.13 23.36
N TRP A 439 8.70 4.22 22.17
CA TRP A 439 7.55 5.07 21.87
C TRP A 439 6.41 4.65 22.79
N PRO A 440 5.74 5.59 23.45
CA PRO A 440 4.51 5.24 24.14
C PRO A 440 3.54 4.67 23.11
N SER A 441 2.97 3.50 23.37
CA SER A 441 1.89 2.95 22.59
C SER A 441 0.82 4.04 22.39
N ALA A 442 0.28 4.16 21.18
CA ALA A 442 -0.71 5.17 20.79
C ALA A 442 -2.01 5.14 21.64
N ALA A 443 -2.07 4.24 22.62
CA ALA A 443 -3.26 3.94 23.42
C ALA A 443 -3.56 4.93 24.55
N GLN A 444 -2.76 5.98 24.82
CA GLN A 444 -3.02 6.87 25.94
C GLN A 444 -2.65 8.34 25.69
N ARG A 445 -3.27 8.99 24.73
CA ARG A 445 -3.53 10.42 24.81
C ARG A 445 -4.97 10.66 24.41
N VAL A 446 -5.85 10.49 25.36
CA VAL A 446 -7.19 11.10 25.34
C VAL A 446 -6.96 12.61 25.37
N PHE A 447 -7.05 13.26 24.22
CA PHE A 447 -7.27 14.69 24.20
C PHE A 447 -8.71 14.88 24.65
N LEU A 448 -8.90 15.30 25.89
CA LEU A 448 -10.18 15.80 26.34
C LEU A 448 -10.53 17.02 25.48
N ALA A 449 -11.47 16.82 24.54
CA ALA A 449 -12.11 17.93 23.88
C ALA A 449 -12.75 18.82 24.94
N PRO A 450 -12.67 20.16 24.83
CA PRO A 450 -13.39 21.03 25.76
C PRO A 450 -14.87 20.65 25.71
N SER A 451 -15.45 20.34 26.87
CA SER A 451 -16.87 20.09 27.02
C SER A 451 -17.65 21.29 26.50
N LEU A 452 -18.33 21.14 25.39
CA LEU A 452 -19.26 22.13 24.86
C LEU A 452 -20.52 22.07 25.75
N LEU A 453 -20.69 23.10 26.57
CA LEU A 453 -21.92 23.37 27.27
C LEU A 453 -22.96 23.85 26.24
N VAL A 454 -23.88 22.98 25.86
CA VAL A 454 -25.11 23.36 25.18
C VAL A 454 -26.22 23.33 26.25
N ASN A 455 -26.77 24.50 26.57
CA ASN A 455 -27.89 24.71 27.51
C ASN A 455 -27.69 24.18 28.94
N GLY A 456 -26.50 24.36 29.52
CA GLY A 456 -26.31 24.16 30.96
C GLY A 456 -26.45 22.70 31.48
N LYS A 457 -26.44 21.71 30.59
CA LYS A 457 -26.40 20.28 30.93
C LYS A 457 -25.23 19.62 30.20
N VAL A 458 -24.42 18.88 30.97
CA VAL A 458 -23.38 17.99 30.46
C VAL A 458 -24.10 16.84 29.76
N VAL A 459 -23.83 16.70 28.45
CA VAL A 459 -24.21 15.53 27.67
C VAL A 459 -22.92 14.80 27.29
#